data_0d532550d4af2bc6262d730e8cfb9b20
#
_entry.id   0d532550d4af2bc6262d730e8cfb9b20
#
_cell.length_a   1.000
_cell.length_b   1.000
_cell.length_c   1.000
_cell.angle_alpha   90.00
_cell.angle_beta   90.00
_cell.angle_gamma   90.00
#
_symmetry.space_group_name_H-M   'P 1'
#
loop_
_entity.id
_entity.type
_entity.pdbx_description
1 polymer ?
#
loop_
_entity_poly.entity_id
_entity_poly.type
_entity_poly.pdbx_seq_one_letter_code
_entity_poly.pdbx_strand_id
1 'polypeptide(L)'
;NVSESANSMFDEARDLSWLDCVDYILDKMSTRTSTLRIANKDKSGVVPTMHAVLQKRFDNSANFQVVLLEEGVIYYKIIRSAYKAGESQRIHRLDVKTKTCSCGIWQDYCVPCVDAMAFFRQVKNQSLHEILELEVSDYYKYEFEMLLLLKNIKPVVLEQIAKDGITK
;
A
#
# COMPACT_ATOMS: atom_id res chain seq x y z
N ASN A 1 12.33 -5.59 10.56
CA ASN A 1 11.48 -4.69 11.35
C ASN A 1 11.78 -3.25 10.94
N VAL A 2 10.72 -2.47 10.56
CA VAL A 2 10.88 -1.08 10.06
C VAL A 2 11.49 -0.17 11.12
N SER A 3 11.13 -0.37 12.38
CA SER A 3 11.66 0.42 13.50
C SER A 3 13.14 0.16 13.76
N GLU A 4 13.60 -1.07 13.62
CA GLU A 4 15.03 -1.42 13.75
C GLU A 4 15.85 -0.82 12.62
N SER A 5 15.33 -0.87 11.39
CA SER A 5 15.98 -0.24 10.24
C SER A 5 16.05 1.28 10.38
N ALA A 6 14.99 1.93 10.89
CA ALA A 6 15.01 3.37 11.16
C ALA A 6 15.98 3.73 12.30
N ASN A 7 15.98 2.97 13.39
CA ASN A 7 16.92 3.17 14.49
C ASN A 7 18.38 3.04 14.03
N SER A 8 18.69 1.97 13.30
CA SER A 8 20.05 1.75 12.76
C SER A 8 20.49 2.86 11.80
N MET A 9 19.55 3.41 11.02
CA MET A 9 19.85 4.51 10.10
C MET A 9 20.28 5.78 10.82
N PHE A 10 19.86 5.98 12.08
CA PHE A 10 20.13 7.19 12.86
C PHE A 10 21.12 6.96 14.02
N ASP A 11 21.74 5.78 14.11
CA ASP A 11 22.70 5.49 15.17
C ASP A 11 23.88 6.49 15.16
N GLU A 12 24.40 6.79 13.98
CA GLU A 12 25.50 7.76 13.83
C GLU A 12 25.09 9.21 14.16
N ALA A 13 23.77 9.52 14.12
CA ALA A 13 23.27 10.86 14.43
C ALA A 13 23.14 11.12 15.92
N ARG A 14 23.16 10.10 16.77
CA ARG A 14 22.91 10.24 18.23
C ARG A 14 23.98 11.03 18.98
N ASP A 15 25.21 10.95 18.50
CA ASP A 15 26.35 11.61 19.13
C ASP A 15 26.66 13.00 18.53
N LEU A 16 25.85 13.43 17.55
CA LEU A 16 26.01 14.72 16.90
C LEU A 16 25.36 15.86 17.69
N SER A 17 25.81 17.10 17.47
CA SER A 17 25.03 18.26 17.89
C SER A 17 23.65 18.23 17.20
N TRP A 18 22.66 18.92 17.77
CA TRP A 18 21.31 18.88 17.23
C TRP A 18 21.24 19.40 15.77
N LEU A 19 22.03 20.41 15.40
CA LEU A 19 22.12 20.93 14.03
C LEU A 19 22.75 19.89 13.09
N ASP A 20 23.88 19.33 13.48
CA ASP A 20 24.58 18.30 12.70
C ASP A 20 23.71 17.03 12.56
N CYS A 21 22.93 16.71 13.60
CA CYS A 21 21.97 15.61 13.55
C CYS A 21 20.88 15.85 12.50
N VAL A 22 20.32 17.06 12.43
CA VAL A 22 19.32 17.43 11.42
C VAL A 22 19.91 17.35 10.01
N ASP A 23 21.10 17.91 9.81
CA ASP A 23 21.79 17.89 8.53
C ASP A 23 22.11 16.46 8.09
N TYR A 24 22.59 15.61 9.00
CA TYR A 24 22.84 14.19 8.76
C TYR A 24 21.57 13.45 8.33
N ILE A 25 20.44 13.66 9.04
CA ILE A 25 19.16 13.04 8.71
C ILE A 25 18.68 13.47 7.32
N LEU A 26 18.76 14.77 7.02
CA LEU A 26 18.35 15.30 5.72
C LEU A 26 19.20 14.73 4.57
N ASP A 27 20.52 14.63 4.77
CA ASP A 27 21.43 14.04 3.78
C ASP A 27 21.11 12.55 3.55
N LYS A 28 20.94 11.76 4.61
CA LYS A 28 20.57 10.34 4.50
C LYS A 28 19.22 10.17 3.79
N MET A 29 18.21 11.00 4.12
CA MET A 29 16.91 10.96 3.46
C MET A 29 17.02 11.34 1.97
N SER A 30 17.78 12.38 1.65
CA SER A 30 18.02 12.83 0.29
C SER A 30 18.71 11.75 -0.55
N THR A 31 19.79 11.16 -0.02
CA THR A 31 20.53 10.07 -0.66
C THR A 31 19.66 8.86 -0.91
N ARG A 32 18.89 8.41 0.10
CA ARG A 32 17.95 7.28 -0.05
C ARG A 32 16.89 7.58 -1.11
N THR A 33 16.33 8.78 -1.11
CA THR A 33 15.32 9.19 -2.08
C THR A 33 15.89 9.22 -3.50
N SER A 34 17.08 9.76 -3.68
CA SER A 34 17.75 9.79 -4.98
C SER A 34 18.02 8.38 -5.51
N THR A 35 18.49 7.47 -4.65
CA THR A 35 18.70 6.06 -4.98
C THR A 35 17.40 5.38 -5.40
N LEU A 36 16.30 5.58 -4.66
CA LEU A 36 15.00 5.02 -4.99
C LEU A 36 14.45 5.59 -6.32
N ARG A 37 14.64 6.89 -6.59
CA ARG A 37 14.26 7.50 -7.87
C ARG A 37 14.98 6.82 -9.05
N ILE A 38 16.29 6.65 -8.94
CA ILE A 38 17.09 6.01 -9.99
C ILE A 38 16.63 4.56 -10.19
N ALA A 39 16.46 3.82 -9.08
CA ALA A 39 16.06 2.41 -9.12
C ALA A 39 14.64 2.18 -9.68
N ASN A 40 13.75 3.16 -9.58
CA ASN A 40 12.33 3.04 -9.95
C ASN A 40 11.96 3.87 -11.20
N LYS A 41 12.92 4.55 -11.83
CA LYS A 41 12.66 5.48 -12.95
C LYS A 41 11.87 4.87 -14.10
N ASP A 42 12.16 3.62 -14.43
CA ASP A 42 11.57 2.91 -15.58
C ASP A 42 10.53 1.85 -15.15
N LYS A 43 10.11 1.87 -13.88
CA LYS A 43 9.12 0.93 -13.35
C LYS A 43 7.75 1.57 -13.36
N SER A 44 6.75 0.77 -13.71
CA SER A 44 5.34 1.13 -13.70
C SER A 44 4.51 0.07 -12.98
N GLY A 45 3.27 0.42 -12.64
CA GLY A 45 2.33 -0.50 -11.98
C GLY A 45 2.57 -0.68 -10.48
N VAL A 46 2.01 -1.75 -9.94
CA VAL A 46 2.00 -2.00 -8.49
C VAL A 46 3.38 -2.45 -7.99
N VAL A 47 3.81 -1.89 -6.85
CA VAL A 47 5.10 -2.25 -6.22
C VAL A 47 5.19 -3.74 -5.88
N PRO A 48 6.38 -4.40 -5.99
CA PRO A 48 6.53 -5.85 -5.91
C PRO A 48 6.01 -6.48 -4.62
N THR A 49 6.19 -5.81 -3.48
CA THR A 49 5.71 -6.29 -2.18
C THR A 49 4.19 -6.38 -2.14
N MET A 50 3.50 -5.37 -2.69
CA MET A 50 2.04 -5.38 -2.77
C MET A 50 1.56 -6.36 -3.84
N HIS A 51 2.24 -6.44 -4.98
CA HIS A 51 1.94 -7.44 -6.01
C HIS A 51 1.95 -8.86 -5.45
N ALA A 52 2.98 -9.24 -4.67
CA ALA A 52 3.07 -10.56 -4.05
C ALA A 52 1.91 -10.83 -3.07
N VAL A 53 1.51 -9.82 -2.29
CA VAL A 53 0.35 -9.93 -1.39
C VAL A 53 -0.94 -10.15 -2.16
N LEU A 54 -1.15 -9.39 -3.24
CA LEU A 54 -2.36 -9.47 -4.05
C LEU A 54 -2.42 -10.75 -4.88
N GLN A 55 -1.28 -11.24 -5.39
CA GLN A 55 -1.18 -12.55 -6.02
C GLN A 55 -1.64 -13.65 -5.07
N LYS A 56 -1.12 -13.69 -3.85
CA LYS A 56 -1.53 -14.66 -2.83
C LYS A 56 -3.02 -14.57 -2.49
N ARG A 57 -3.58 -13.35 -2.43
CA ARG A 57 -5.03 -13.17 -2.23
C ARG A 57 -5.83 -13.69 -3.42
N PHE A 58 -5.37 -13.43 -4.63
CA PHE A 58 -6.01 -13.89 -5.85
C PHE A 58 -6.02 -15.43 -5.94
N ASP A 59 -4.90 -16.08 -5.63
CA ASP A 59 -4.81 -17.55 -5.61
C ASP A 59 -5.75 -18.14 -4.55
N ASN A 60 -5.75 -17.58 -3.34
CA ASN A 60 -6.65 -18.01 -2.27
C ASN A 60 -8.13 -17.79 -2.60
N SER A 61 -8.46 -16.83 -3.44
CA SER A 61 -9.83 -16.50 -3.83
C SER A 61 -10.54 -17.64 -4.58
N ALA A 62 -9.78 -18.57 -5.13
CA ALA A 62 -10.32 -19.78 -5.76
C ALA A 62 -11.14 -20.66 -4.79
N ASN A 63 -10.85 -20.56 -3.50
CA ASN A 63 -11.51 -21.34 -2.45
C ASN A 63 -12.82 -20.70 -1.94
N PHE A 64 -13.28 -19.62 -2.58
CA PHE A 64 -14.47 -18.90 -2.16
C PHE A 64 -15.55 -18.97 -3.23
N GLN A 65 -16.80 -18.97 -2.79
CA GLN A 65 -17.98 -18.92 -3.65
C GLN A 65 -18.65 -17.56 -3.47
N VAL A 66 -19.02 -16.93 -4.58
CA VAL A 66 -19.71 -15.64 -4.60
C VAL A 66 -21.19 -15.87 -4.89
N VAL A 67 -22.06 -15.37 -4.03
CA VAL A 67 -23.50 -15.46 -4.18
C VAL A 67 -24.11 -14.06 -4.15
N LEU A 68 -24.89 -13.70 -5.17
CA LEU A 68 -25.65 -12.45 -5.20
C LEU A 68 -26.79 -12.55 -4.17
N LEU A 69 -26.94 -11.54 -3.31
CA LEU A 69 -27.95 -11.54 -2.25
C LEU A 69 -29.30 -11.03 -2.73
N GLU A 70 -29.32 -9.98 -3.55
CA GLU A 70 -30.56 -9.38 -4.06
C GLU A 70 -30.34 -8.72 -5.42
N GLU A 71 -31.31 -8.82 -6.33
CA GLU A 71 -31.31 -8.07 -7.58
C GLU A 71 -31.48 -6.56 -7.30
N GLY A 72 -30.58 -5.74 -7.83
CA GLY A 72 -30.57 -4.29 -7.68
C GLY A 72 -29.79 -3.75 -6.50
N VAL A 73 -29.36 -4.58 -5.56
CA VAL A 73 -28.45 -4.23 -4.47
C VAL A 73 -27.12 -4.89 -4.74
N ILE A 74 -26.04 -4.09 -4.80
CA ILE A 74 -24.70 -4.58 -5.17
C ILE A 74 -24.02 -5.23 -3.95
N TYR A 75 -24.74 -6.07 -3.22
CA TYR A 75 -24.19 -6.85 -2.12
C TYR A 75 -24.01 -8.30 -2.50
N TYR A 76 -22.80 -8.79 -2.29
CA TYR A 76 -22.44 -10.18 -2.53
C TYR A 76 -22.12 -10.86 -1.22
N LYS A 77 -22.60 -12.09 -1.08
CA LYS A 77 -22.26 -12.99 0.01
C LYS A 77 -21.08 -13.83 -0.44
N ILE A 78 -19.98 -13.78 0.29
CA ILE A 78 -18.80 -14.55 -0.01
C ILE A 78 -18.71 -15.70 0.99
N ILE A 79 -18.63 -16.90 0.50
CA ILE A 79 -18.62 -18.14 1.29
C ILE A 79 -17.35 -18.90 0.95
N ARG A 80 -16.59 -19.31 1.95
CA ARG A 80 -15.45 -20.20 1.76
C ARG A 80 -15.93 -21.60 1.37
N SER A 81 -15.44 -22.14 0.26
CA SER A 81 -15.89 -23.42 -0.30
C SER A 81 -15.42 -24.63 0.50
N ALA A 82 -14.28 -24.54 1.18
CA ALA A 82 -13.72 -25.64 1.95
C ALA A 82 -13.73 -25.32 3.45
N TYR A 83 -14.42 -26.17 4.23
CA TYR A 83 -14.43 -26.13 5.69
C TYR A 83 -13.64 -27.29 6.28
N LYS A 84 -12.89 -27.01 7.31
CA LYS A 84 -12.49 -28.06 8.23
C LYS A 84 -13.63 -28.30 9.22
N ALA A 85 -13.88 -29.56 9.58
CA ALA A 85 -14.88 -29.91 10.58
C ALA A 85 -14.61 -29.12 11.88
N GLY A 86 -15.61 -28.36 12.33
CA GLY A 86 -15.52 -27.52 13.53
C GLY A 86 -15.23 -26.03 13.27
N GLU A 87 -14.94 -25.59 12.05
CA GLU A 87 -14.85 -24.14 11.71
C GLU A 87 -16.24 -23.57 11.45
N SER A 88 -16.53 -22.39 12.03
CA SER A 88 -17.75 -21.65 11.71
C SER A 88 -17.65 -21.01 10.32
N GLN A 89 -18.71 -21.11 9.55
CA GLN A 89 -18.80 -20.49 8.23
C GLN A 89 -18.77 -18.95 8.35
N ARG A 90 -17.65 -18.35 8.02
CA ARG A 90 -17.59 -16.90 7.91
C ARG A 90 -18.21 -16.47 6.59
N ILE A 91 -19.30 -15.70 6.70
CA ILE A 91 -19.99 -15.10 5.59
C ILE A 91 -19.61 -13.62 5.57
N HIS A 92 -18.97 -13.18 4.50
CA HIS A 92 -18.64 -11.78 4.31
C HIS A 92 -19.63 -11.12 3.34
N ARG A 93 -19.95 -9.87 3.61
CA ARG A 93 -20.75 -9.01 2.70
C ARG A 93 -19.80 -8.08 1.98
N LEU A 94 -19.93 -8.04 0.66
CA LEU A 94 -19.11 -7.22 -0.22
C LEU A 94 -20.01 -6.20 -0.93
N ASP A 95 -19.68 -4.93 -0.81
CA ASP A 95 -20.22 -3.85 -1.63
C ASP A 95 -19.14 -3.38 -2.61
N VAL A 96 -19.34 -3.67 -3.89
CA VAL A 96 -18.37 -3.36 -4.92
C VAL A 96 -18.39 -1.87 -5.28
N LYS A 97 -19.54 -1.21 -5.16
CA LYS A 97 -19.70 0.20 -5.51
C LYS A 97 -18.96 1.11 -4.54
N THR A 98 -19.09 0.82 -3.25
CA THR A 98 -18.40 1.58 -2.21
C THR A 98 -16.99 1.04 -1.89
N LYS A 99 -16.57 -0.04 -2.54
CA LYS A 99 -15.30 -0.74 -2.29
C LYS A 99 -15.13 -1.14 -0.83
N THR A 100 -16.20 -1.66 -0.22
CA THR A 100 -16.20 -2.09 1.18
C THR A 100 -16.50 -3.58 1.33
N CYS A 101 -15.89 -4.20 2.34
CA CYS A 101 -16.13 -5.58 2.72
C CYS A 101 -16.27 -5.68 4.23
N SER A 102 -17.15 -6.55 4.71
CA SER A 102 -17.30 -6.77 6.17
C SER A 102 -16.05 -7.35 6.85
N CYS A 103 -15.04 -7.79 6.08
CA CYS A 103 -13.73 -8.16 6.62
C CYS A 103 -12.84 -6.94 6.98
N GLY A 104 -13.21 -5.72 6.61
CA GLY A 104 -12.48 -4.48 6.89
C GLY A 104 -11.32 -4.18 5.94
N ILE A 105 -10.69 -5.19 5.35
CA ILE A 105 -9.41 -5.06 4.65
C ILE A 105 -9.47 -4.14 3.43
N TRP A 106 -10.57 -4.17 2.66
CA TRP A 106 -10.63 -3.39 1.43
C TRP A 106 -10.68 -1.89 1.69
N GLN A 107 -11.54 -1.44 2.60
CA GLN A 107 -11.65 -0.03 2.98
C GLN A 107 -10.44 0.48 3.77
N ASP A 108 -9.86 -0.36 4.65
CA ASP A 108 -8.76 0.06 5.52
C ASP A 108 -7.44 0.23 4.76
N TYR A 109 -7.20 -0.66 3.80
CA TYR A 109 -5.93 -0.67 3.03
C TYR A 109 -6.09 -0.16 1.60
N CYS A 110 -7.30 0.17 1.14
CA CYS A 110 -7.57 0.61 -0.23
C CYS A 110 -7.06 -0.36 -1.31
N VAL A 111 -7.05 -1.66 -0.99
CA VAL A 111 -6.68 -2.76 -1.88
C VAL A 111 -7.66 -3.93 -1.74
N PRO A 112 -7.99 -4.64 -2.83
CA PRO A 112 -8.93 -5.74 -2.77
C PRO A 112 -8.53 -6.81 -1.75
N CYS A 113 -9.46 -7.19 -0.89
CA CYS A 113 -9.33 -8.35 0.00
C CYS A 113 -9.55 -9.64 -0.78
N VAL A 114 -9.39 -10.79 -0.13
CA VAL A 114 -9.64 -12.10 -0.76
C VAL A 114 -11.07 -12.24 -1.27
N ASP A 115 -12.03 -11.67 -0.54
CA ASP A 115 -13.46 -11.68 -0.90
C ASP A 115 -13.72 -10.87 -2.18
N ALA A 116 -13.13 -9.69 -2.28
CA ALA A 116 -13.19 -8.85 -3.49
C ALA A 116 -12.50 -9.53 -4.67
N MET A 117 -11.36 -10.18 -4.45
CA MET A 117 -10.68 -10.98 -5.49
C MET A 117 -11.56 -12.13 -6.00
N ALA A 118 -12.31 -12.81 -5.11
CA ALA A 118 -13.24 -13.85 -5.51
C ALA A 118 -14.36 -13.29 -6.42
N PHE A 119 -14.88 -12.11 -6.09
CA PHE A 119 -15.87 -11.43 -6.90
C PHE A 119 -15.31 -11.07 -8.29
N PHE A 120 -14.18 -10.38 -8.34
CA PHE A 120 -13.58 -9.96 -9.62
C PHE A 120 -13.25 -11.16 -10.51
N ARG A 121 -12.75 -12.24 -9.93
CA ARG A 121 -12.43 -13.47 -10.63
C ARG A 121 -13.67 -14.20 -11.16
N GLN A 122 -14.71 -14.40 -10.34
CA GLN A 122 -15.84 -15.26 -10.66
C GLN A 122 -16.98 -14.54 -11.37
N VAL A 123 -17.25 -13.29 -10.98
CA VAL A 123 -18.38 -12.52 -11.51
C VAL A 123 -17.95 -11.62 -12.65
N LYS A 124 -16.80 -10.98 -12.54
CA LYS A 124 -16.26 -10.09 -13.56
C LYS A 124 -15.32 -10.80 -14.56
N ASN A 125 -14.93 -12.03 -14.24
CA ASN A 125 -13.98 -12.81 -15.05
C ASN A 125 -12.67 -12.06 -15.34
N GLN A 126 -12.21 -11.26 -14.36
CA GLN A 126 -11.01 -10.45 -14.47
C GLN A 126 -9.76 -11.25 -14.10
N SER A 127 -8.69 -11.03 -14.85
CA SER A 127 -7.36 -11.50 -14.52
C SER A 127 -6.76 -10.68 -13.35
N LEU A 128 -5.71 -11.22 -12.71
CA LEU A 128 -5.01 -10.45 -11.69
C LEU A 128 -4.46 -9.13 -12.23
N HIS A 129 -3.94 -9.11 -13.46
CA HIS A 129 -3.40 -7.91 -14.09
C HIS A 129 -4.45 -6.79 -14.16
N GLU A 130 -5.66 -7.09 -14.67
CA GLU A 130 -6.76 -6.12 -14.75
C GLU A 130 -7.18 -5.60 -13.37
N ILE A 131 -7.21 -6.48 -12.35
CA ILE A 131 -7.52 -6.08 -10.98
C ILE A 131 -6.44 -5.14 -10.42
N LEU A 132 -5.17 -5.42 -10.69
CA LEU A 132 -4.05 -4.57 -10.26
C LEU A 132 -4.09 -3.17 -10.89
N GLU A 133 -4.51 -3.07 -12.13
CA GLU A 133 -4.63 -1.79 -12.82
C GLU A 133 -5.83 -0.97 -12.34
N LEU A 134 -6.99 -1.59 -12.19
CA LEU A 134 -8.27 -0.91 -12.00
C LEU A 134 -8.69 -0.73 -10.54
N GLU A 135 -8.32 -1.67 -9.67
CA GLU A 135 -8.90 -1.76 -8.33
C GLU A 135 -7.91 -1.48 -7.20
N VAL A 136 -6.62 -1.38 -7.52
CA VAL A 136 -5.59 -1.06 -6.53
C VAL A 136 -5.39 0.45 -6.47
N SER A 137 -5.39 0.99 -5.25
CA SER A 137 -5.14 2.41 -5.03
C SER A 137 -3.77 2.83 -5.57
N ASP A 138 -3.71 4.03 -6.12
CA ASP A 138 -2.48 4.62 -6.64
C ASP A 138 -1.37 4.73 -5.60
N TYR A 139 -1.71 4.74 -4.30
CA TYR A 139 -0.72 4.70 -3.20
C TYR A 139 0.27 3.53 -3.29
N TYR A 140 -0.11 2.43 -3.95
CA TYR A 140 0.71 1.23 -4.10
C TYR A 140 1.34 1.12 -5.48
N LYS A 141 1.25 2.17 -6.29
CA LYS A 141 1.86 2.23 -7.62
C LYS A 141 3.16 3.00 -7.60
N TYR A 142 4.11 2.61 -8.44
CA TYR A 142 5.40 3.29 -8.56
C TYR A 142 5.28 4.76 -8.92
N GLU A 143 4.30 5.11 -9.75
CA GLU A 143 4.04 6.48 -10.17
C GLU A 143 3.72 7.39 -8.97
N PHE A 144 2.95 6.89 -8.00
CA PHE A 144 2.63 7.63 -6.79
C PHE A 144 3.82 7.73 -5.83
N GLU A 145 4.57 6.64 -5.66
CA GLU A 145 5.81 6.65 -4.89
C GLU A 145 6.78 7.70 -5.46
N MET A 146 6.94 7.75 -6.78
CA MET A 146 7.74 8.76 -7.46
C MET A 146 7.23 10.19 -7.23
N LEU A 147 5.91 10.42 -7.26
CA LEU A 147 5.31 11.72 -6.98
C LEU A 147 5.55 12.18 -5.54
N LEU A 148 5.44 11.29 -4.56
CA LEU A 148 5.76 11.58 -3.16
C LEU A 148 7.24 11.95 -3.00
N LEU A 149 8.12 11.17 -3.62
CA LEU A 149 9.55 11.44 -3.61
C LEU A 149 9.90 12.77 -4.29
N LEU A 150 9.14 13.21 -5.29
CA LEU A 150 9.33 14.50 -5.96
C LEU A 150 8.79 15.68 -5.15
N LYS A 151 7.67 15.52 -4.43
CA LYS A 151 7.02 16.61 -3.68
C LYS A 151 7.68 16.88 -2.34
N ASN A 152 8.20 15.86 -1.66
CA ASN A 152 8.67 15.97 -0.28
C ASN A 152 10.14 16.41 -0.16
N ILE A 153 10.87 16.52 -1.26
CA ILE A 153 12.23 17.04 -1.25
C ILE A 153 12.31 18.27 -2.15
N LYS A 154 11.67 19.34 -1.72
CA LYS A 154 12.34 20.63 -1.86
C LYS A 154 13.43 20.61 -0.80
N PRO A 155 14.71 20.81 -1.13
CA PRO A 155 15.67 21.14 -0.09
C PRO A 155 15.04 22.29 0.67
N VAL A 156 14.85 22.13 1.97
CA VAL A 156 14.71 23.26 2.88
C VAL A 156 16.06 23.92 2.71
N VAL A 157 16.09 24.95 1.85
CA VAL A 157 17.31 25.67 1.56
C VAL A 157 17.68 26.30 2.89
N LEU A 158 18.74 25.81 3.50
CA LEU A 158 19.35 26.37 4.70
C LEU A 158 19.59 27.89 4.58
N GLU A 159 19.61 28.45 3.37
CA GLU A 159 19.56 29.85 3.05
C GLU A 159 18.35 30.61 3.66
N GLN A 160 17.23 29.94 3.92
CA GLN A 160 16.05 30.57 4.49
C GLN A 160 16.18 30.68 6.01
N ILE A 161 16.83 29.69 6.63
CA ILE A 161 17.13 29.70 8.07
C ILE A 161 18.24 30.73 8.37
N ALA A 162 19.19 30.91 7.46
CA ALA A 162 20.24 31.92 7.57
C ALA A 162 19.72 33.35 7.35
N LYS A 163 18.64 33.54 6.60
CA LYS A 163 17.99 34.84 6.36
C LYS A 163 17.07 35.26 7.49
N ASP A 164 16.55 34.35 8.28
CA ASP A 164 15.65 34.64 9.39
C ASP A 164 16.37 34.98 10.70
N GLY A 165 17.70 35.23 10.63
CA GLY A 165 18.45 35.96 11.65
C GLY A 165 18.37 35.37 13.06
N ILE A 166 18.74 34.11 13.25
CA ILE A 166 19.21 33.65 14.55
C ILE A 166 20.67 34.06 14.67
N THR A 167 20.89 35.35 14.70
CA THR A 167 22.08 35.93 15.36
C THR A 167 21.78 35.99 16.85
N LYS A 168 22.57 35.25 17.61
CA LYS A 168 22.71 35.14 19.06
C LYS A 168 21.99 36.18 19.94
#